data_ce030f9bcb3c1d8b6450ca13ff3b6ddb
#
_entry.id   ce030f9bcb3c1d8b6450ca13ff3b6ddb
#
_cell.length_a   1.000
_cell.length_b   1.000
_cell.length_c   1.000
_cell.angle_alpha   90.00
_cell.angle_beta   90.00
_cell.angle_gamma   90.00
#
_symmetry.space_group_name_H-M   'P 1'
#
loop_
_entity.id
_entity.type
_entity.pdbx_description
1 polymer ?
#
loop_
_entity_poly.entity_id
_entity_poly.type
_entity_poly.pdbx_seq_one_letter_code
_entity_poly.pdbx_strand_id
1 'polypeptide(L)'
;MCGRYFWTHDAEDALEEDFPELVGQILQQADSLRAGDYTPAMKAMALVGGASGVAEGSTGSESSSPRRVLAAKVFQWGFPGFDKGKLLINARAESVKDRPTFSRSFEQGRCVLPAAGFYEWDKNKEKVTFTVPDRPILYLAGIWRPYGPEQRFVILTREANASMASVHDRMPLILTKEEVEHWVGERMEAERLLSKELPMLKAERPYEQLTFEW
;
A
#
# COMPACT_ATOMS: atom_id res chain seq x y z
N MET A 1 5.20 -8.66 -10.75
CA MET A 1 4.09 -8.26 -9.83
C MET A 1 4.67 -8.09 -8.45
N CYS A 2 4.38 -6.96 -7.76
CA CYS A 2 4.95 -6.65 -6.46
C CYS A 2 4.71 -7.78 -5.45
N GLY A 3 5.73 -8.58 -5.21
CA GLY A 3 5.72 -9.73 -4.31
C GLY A 3 6.64 -9.56 -3.10
N ARG A 4 7.28 -8.40 -2.97
CA ARG A 4 8.12 -8.05 -1.83
C ARG A 4 8.24 -6.52 -1.73
N TYR A 5 7.99 -5.97 -0.55
CA TYR A 5 8.30 -4.59 -0.20
C TYR A 5 9.10 -4.55 1.10
N PHE A 6 9.63 -3.40 1.46
CA PHE A 6 10.44 -3.28 2.66
C PHE A 6 10.07 -2.04 3.47
N TRP A 7 10.42 -2.08 4.75
CA TRP A 7 10.20 -1.05 5.74
C TRP A 7 11.53 -0.65 6.38
N THR A 8 11.71 0.65 6.67
CA THR A 8 12.90 1.21 7.31
C THR A 8 12.48 2.15 8.43
N HIS A 9 13.40 2.51 9.31
CA HIS A 9 13.16 3.53 10.35
C HIS A 9 12.87 4.90 9.74
N ASP A 10 13.58 5.30 8.68
CA ASP A 10 13.30 6.57 7.99
C ASP A 10 11.86 6.63 7.43
N ALA A 11 11.32 5.50 7.00
CA ALA A 11 9.93 5.43 6.56
C ALA A 11 8.94 5.49 7.73
N GLU A 12 9.32 4.98 8.91
CA GLU A 12 8.54 5.11 10.14
C GLU A 12 8.46 6.57 10.59
N ASP A 13 9.60 7.26 10.66
CA ASP A 13 9.66 8.69 10.98
C ASP A 13 8.80 9.52 10.00
N ALA A 14 8.90 9.24 8.70
CA ALA A 14 8.09 9.91 7.69
C ALA A 14 6.59 9.61 7.81
N LEU A 15 6.21 8.39 8.23
CA LEU A 15 4.81 8.05 8.49
C LEU A 15 4.26 8.82 9.69
N GLU A 16 5.06 8.96 10.76
CA GLU A 16 4.69 9.72 11.95
C GLU A 16 4.55 11.22 11.66
N GLU A 17 5.42 11.77 10.80
CA GLU A 17 5.31 13.15 10.31
C GLU A 17 4.07 13.35 9.43
N ASP A 18 3.78 12.38 8.56
CA ASP A 18 2.63 12.46 7.66
C ASP A 18 1.27 12.32 8.38
N PHE A 19 1.21 11.48 9.42
CA PHE A 19 -0.01 11.15 10.16
C PHE A 19 0.24 11.12 11.68
N PRO A 20 0.49 12.26 12.31
CA PRO A 20 0.83 12.34 13.75
C PRO A 20 -0.29 11.77 14.64
N GLU A 21 -1.54 11.76 14.18
CA GLU A 21 -2.66 11.16 14.90
C GLU A 21 -2.57 9.63 15.01
N LEU A 22 -1.73 8.98 14.20
CA LEU A 22 -1.54 7.52 14.24
C LEU A 22 -0.41 7.06 15.16
N VAL A 23 0.46 7.95 15.64
CA VAL A 23 1.67 7.61 16.42
C VAL A 23 1.35 6.68 17.59
N GLY A 24 0.32 6.98 18.39
CA GLY A 24 -0.09 6.11 19.49
C GLY A 24 -0.53 4.71 19.05
N GLN A 25 -1.12 4.56 17.86
CA GLN A 25 -1.53 3.28 17.31
C GLN A 25 -0.35 2.53 16.69
N ILE A 26 0.59 3.24 16.08
CA ILE A 26 1.83 2.69 15.49
C ILE A 26 2.66 2.06 16.64
N LEU A 27 2.90 2.80 17.70
CA LEU A 27 3.65 2.31 18.88
C LEU A 27 3.02 1.06 19.51
N GLN A 28 1.69 0.97 19.57
CA GLN A 28 1.01 -0.23 20.06
C GLN A 28 1.20 -1.45 19.16
N GLN A 29 1.60 -1.24 17.90
CA GLN A 29 1.80 -2.29 16.89
C GLN A 29 3.27 -2.45 16.50
N ALA A 30 4.20 -1.85 17.22
CA ALA A 30 5.64 -1.81 16.92
C ALA A 30 6.24 -3.22 16.68
N ASP A 31 5.76 -4.25 17.40
CA ASP A 31 6.16 -5.64 17.15
C ASP A 31 5.80 -6.17 15.74
N SER A 32 4.83 -5.52 15.08
CA SER A 32 4.38 -5.85 13.71
C SER A 32 5.00 -4.95 12.64
N LEU A 33 5.82 -3.97 13.04
CA LEU A 33 6.52 -2.98 12.21
C LEU A 33 8.03 -3.15 12.36
N ARG A 34 8.55 -4.30 11.99
CA ARG A 34 10.00 -4.49 12.02
C ARG A 34 10.60 -3.99 10.71
N ALA A 35 11.69 -3.24 10.80
CA ALA A 35 12.50 -2.92 9.63
C ALA A 35 12.92 -4.20 8.91
N GLY A 36 12.84 -4.21 7.59
CA GLY A 36 13.18 -5.34 6.76
C GLY A 36 12.14 -5.65 5.68
N ASP A 37 12.28 -6.82 5.09
CA ASP A 37 11.46 -7.27 3.96
C ASP A 37 10.14 -7.87 4.41
N TYR A 38 9.08 -7.52 3.70
CA TYR A 38 7.75 -8.09 3.82
C TYR A 38 7.43 -8.92 2.58
N THR A 39 7.04 -10.17 2.81
CA THR A 39 6.68 -11.15 1.77
C THR A 39 5.26 -11.68 2.00
N PRO A 40 4.63 -12.30 0.98
CA PRO A 40 3.32 -12.92 1.14
C PRO A 40 3.23 -13.84 2.36
N ALA A 41 2.06 -13.88 2.98
CA ALA A 41 1.72 -14.53 4.25
C ALA A 41 2.26 -13.84 5.52
N MET A 42 3.13 -12.85 5.44
CA MET A 42 3.54 -12.05 6.60
C MET A 42 2.41 -11.10 7.03
N LYS A 43 2.41 -10.75 8.30
CA LYS A 43 1.58 -9.69 8.86
C LYS A 43 2.27 -8.36 8.65
N ALA A 44 1.49 -7.35 8.30
CA ALA A 44 1.97 -5.99 8.06
C ALA A 44 0.95 -4.96 8.53
N MET A 45 1.43 -3.76 8.83
CA MET A 45 0.56 -2.64 9.13
C MET A 45 -0.16 -2.17 7.88
N ALA A 46 -1.43 -1.83 8.05
CA ALA A 46 -2.27 -1.22 7.04
C ALA A 46 -3.03 -0.04 7.63
N LEU A 47 -3.09 1.07 6.91
CA LEU A 47 -3.94 2.19 7.24
C LEU A 47 -5.33 1.95 6.65
N VAL A 48 -6.37 2.15 7.46
CA VAL A 48 -7.78 1.97 7.07
C VAL A 48 -8.61 3.17 7.51
N GLY A 49 -9.75 3.39 6.87
CA GLY A 49 -10.73 4.34 7.36
C GLY A 49 -11.35 3.82 8.66
N GLY A 50 -11.17 4.54 9.76
CA GLY A 50 -11.82 4.30 11.04
C GLY A 50 -13.28 4.79 11.02
N ALA A 51 -14.10 4.26 11.91
CA ALA A 51 -15.39 4.85 12.23
C ALA A 51 -15.15 6.23 12.85
N SER A 52 -15.87 7.27 12.38
CA SER A 52 -15.84 8.58 13.01
C SER A 52 -16.22 8.42 14.49
N GLY A 53 -15.25 8.59 15.37
CA GLY A 53 -15.55 8.86 16.76
C GLY A 53 -16.28 10.20 16.78
N VAL A 54 -17.55 10.19 17.16
CA VAL A 54 -18.27 11.42 17.50
C VAL A 54 -17.53 12.01 18.69
N ALA A 55 -16.74 13.05 18.46
CA ALA A 55 -16.28 13.90 19.55
C ALA A 55 -17.53 14.56 20.11
N GLU A 56 -18.03 14.06 21.23
CA GLU A 56 -19.05 14.75 22.03
C GLU A 56 -18.46 16.09 22.46
N GLY A 57 -18.99 17.18 21.89
CA GLY A 57 -18.76 18.52 22.39
C GLY A 57 -18.19 19.53 21.41
N SER A 58 -18.95 19.89 20.36
CA SER A 58 -18.95 21.26 19.85
C SER A 58 -20.24 21.56 19.09
N THR A 59 -21.09 22.33 19.75
CA THR A 59 -22.20 23.06 19.11
C THR A 59 -21.63 24.18 18.25
N GLY A 60 -21.69 23.99 16.92
CA GLY A 60 -21.27 25.04 15.99
C GLY A 60 -21.48 24.57 14.55
N SER A 61 -22.47 25.20 13.89
CA SER A 61 -22.87 25.01 12.50
C SER A 61 -21.70 25.02 11.52
N GLU A 62 -21.78 24.14 10.58
CA GLU A 62 -21.59 24.28 9.14
C GLU A 62 -21.15 22.94 8.53
N SER A 63 -21.79 22.58 7.46
CA SER A 63 -21.67 21.45 6.57
C SER A 63 -20.21 21.01 6.28
N SER A 64 -19.61 20.23 7.17
CA SER A 64 -18.39 19.47 6.88
C SER A 64 -18.74 17.99 6.93
N SER A 65 -18.53 17.29 5.81
CA SER A 65 -18.58 15.82 5.78
C SER A 65 -17.75 15.26 6.95
N PRO A 66 -18.22 14.23 7.66
CA PRO A 66 -17.52 13.71 8.82
C PRO A 66 -16.10 13.29 8.38
N ARG A 67 -15.09 13.95 8.94
CA ARG A 67 -13.69 13.62 8.69
C ARG A 67 -13.46 12.19 9.15
N ARG A 68 -13.19 11.28 8.22
CA ARG A 68 -12.89 9.90 8.56
C ARG A 68 -11.51 9.86 9.21
N VAL A 69 -11.46 9.36 10.43
CA VAL A 69 -10.21 9.18 11.15
C VAL A 69 -9.50 7.97 10.56
N LEU A 70 -8.22 8.10 10.21
CA LEU A 70 -7.38 6.96 9.87
C LEU A 70 -7.14 6.08 11.10
N ALA A 71 -7.00 4.79 10.88
CA ALA A 71 -6.62 3.83 11.91
C ALA A 71 -5.54 2.89 11.37
N ALA A 72 -4.54 2.60 12.19
CA ALA A 72 -3.51 1.60 11.92
C ALA A 72 -3.98 0.23 12.40
N LYS A 73 -3.90 -0.78 11.53
CA LYS A 73 -4.27 -2.18 11.82
C LYS A 73 -3.23 -3.13 11.28
N VAL A 74 -3.18 -4.36 11.81
CA VAL A 74 -2.28 -5.41 11.33
C VAL A 74 -3.08 -6.44 10.54
N PHE A 75 -2.72 -6.62 9.27
CA PHE A 75 -3.35 -7.57 8.35
C PHE A 75 -2.31 -8.53 7.78
N GLN A 76 -2.75 -9.72 7.37
CA GLN A 76 -1.90 -10.69 6.70
C GLN A 76 -1.94 -10.50 5.19
N TRP A 77 -0.79 -10.52 4.55
CA TRP A 77 -0.68 -10.35 3.09
C TRP A 77 -1.10 -11.61 2.33
N GLY A 78 -2.09 -11.47 1.46
CA GLY A 78 -2.57 -12.50 0.53
C GLY A 78 -3.94 -13.07 0.90
N PHE A 79 -4.86 -13.00 -0.05
CA PHE A 79 -6.12 -13.73 0.02
C PHE A 79 -5.90 -15.21 -0.32
N PRO A 80 -6.62 -16.15 0.29
CA PRO A 80 -6.61 -17.53 -0.16
C PRO A 80 -6.99 -17.63 -1.64
N GLY A 81 -6.16 -18.30 -2.42
CA GLY A 81 -6.42 -18.58 -3.83
C GLY A 81 -7.39 -19.76 -4.02
N PHE A 82 -7.75 -20.03 -5.26
CA PHE A 82 -8.63 -21.16 -5.60
C PHE A 82 -7.94 -22.50 -5.38
N ASP A 83 -6.63 -22.58 -5.65
CA ASP A 83 -5.83 -23.77 -5.39
C ASP A 83 -5.34 -23.77 -3.95
N LYS A 84 -5.38 -24.93 -3.30
CA LYS A 84 -4.91 -25.10 -1.91
C LYS A 84 -3.46 -24.66 -1.77
N GLY A 85 -3.22 -23.74 -0.83
CA GLY A 85 -1.90 -23.21 -0.52
C GLY A 85 -1.41 -22.07 -1.42
N LYS A 86 -2.14 -21.69 -2.48
CA LYS A 86 -1.82 -20.50 -3.27
C LYS A 86 -2.46 -19.25 -2.66
N LEU A 87 -1.72 -18.14 -2.73
CA LEU A 87 -2.19 -16.83 -2.30
C LEU A 87 -2.37 -15.91 -3.51
N LEU A 88 -3.45 -15.16 -3.52
CA LEU A 88 -3.63 -13.99 -4.36
C LEU A 88 -3.03 -12.81 -3.60
N ILE A 89 -1.89 -12.33 -4.06
CA ILE A 89 -1.13 -11.27 -3.36
C ILE A 89 -1.37 -9.89 -3.97
N ASN A 90 -1.88 -9.86 -5.21
CA ASN A 90 -2.17 -8.63 -5.94
C ASN A 90 -3.54 -8.70 -6.61
N ALA A 91 -4.14 -7.54 -6.86
CA ALA A 91 -5.32 -7.38 -7.69
C ALA A 91 -5.05 -6.30 -8.75
N ARG A 92 -5.55 -6.50 -9.98
CA ARG A 92 -5.42 -5.49 -11.04
C ARG A 92 -6.44 -4.37 -10.80
N ALA A 93 -5.98 -3.13 -10.71
CA ALA A 93 -6.81 -1.96 -10.51
C ALA A 93 -7.87 -1.80 -11.61
N GLU A 94 -7.50 -2.14 -12.86
CA GLU A 94 -8.34 -2.04 -14.04
C GLU A 94 -9.61 -2.91 -13.95
N SER A 95 -9.57 -4.00 -13.21
CA SER A 95 -10.68 -4.97 -13.11
C SER A 95 -11.12 -5.25 -11.67
N VAL A 96 -10.61 -4.52 -10.69
CA VAL A 96 -10.89 -4.77 -9.26
C VAL A 96 -12.38 -4.68 -8.92
N LYS A 97 -13.10 -3.78 -9.60
CA LYS A 97 -14.54 -3.57 -9.40
C LYS A 97 -15.38 -4.71 -9.96
N ASP A 98 -14.92 -5.37 -11.02
CA ASP A 98 -15.70 -6.33 -11.78
C ASP A 98 -15.41 -7.78 -11.37
N ARG A 99 -14.29 -8.02 -10.69
CA ARG A 99 -13.90 -9.36 -10.25
C ARG A 99 -14.58 -9.73 -8.93
N PRO A 100 -15.42 -10.76 -8.86
CA PRO A 100 -16.14 -11.17 -7.64
C PRO A 100 -15.22 -11.40 -6.44
N THR A 101 -13.98 -11.83 -6.69
CA THR A 101 -12.96 -12.03 -5.64
C THR A 101 -12.59 -10.73 -4.93
N PHE A 102 -12.65 -9.58 -5.61
CA PHE A 102 -12.10 -8.32 -5.15
C PHE A 102 -13.13 -7.20 -5.01
N SER A 103 -14.24 -7.23 -5.79
CA SER A 103 -15.21 -6.13 -5.88
C SER A 103 -15.77 -5.72 -4.52
N ARG A 104 -16.19 -6.69 -3.70
CA ARG A 104 -16.69 -6.40 -2.35
C ARG A 104 -15.62 -5.77 -1.44
N SER A 105 -14.37 -6.24 -1.54
CA SER A 105 -13.26 -5.66 -0.79
C SER A 105 -12.95 -4.24 -1.26
N PHE A 106 -13.03 -3.99 -2.56
CA PHE A 106 -12.88 -2.64 -3.09
C PHE A 106 -13.98 -1.68 -2.59
N GLU A 107 -15.21 -2.16 -2.46
CA GLU A 107 -16.32 -1.36 -1.95
C GLU A 107 -16.22 -1.03 -0.46
N GLN A 108 -15.81 -2.01 0.36
CA GLN A 108 -15.98 -1.96 1.82
C GLN A 108 -14.67 -2.03 2.62
N GLY A 109 -13.58 -2.43 1.99
CA GLY A 109 -12.33 -2.74 2.66
C GLY A 109 -11.11 -2.22 1.90
N ARG A 110 -11.03 -0.91 1.68
CA ARG A 110 -9.82 -0.29 1.15
C ARG A 110 -8.83 -0.04 2.28
N CYS A 111 -7.54 -0.22 1.99
CA CYS A 111 -6.46 0.03 2.92
C CYS A 111 -5.25 0.58 2.19
N VAL A 112 -4.28 1.06 2.93
CA VAL A 112 -3.00 1.54 2.42
C VAL A 112 -1.89 0.85 3.17
N LEU A 113 -0.88 0.37 2.46
CA LEU A 113 0.31 -0.26 3.01
C LEU A 113 1.46 0.75 2.89
N PRO A 114 1.90 1.36 3.99
CA PRO A 114 3.10 2.18 3.98
C PRO A 114 4.33 1.30 3.76
N ALA A 115 5.28 1.77 2.98
CA ALA A 115 6.51 1.06 2.65
C ALA A 115 7.65 2.05 2.36
N ALA A 116 8.90 1.66 2.59
CA ALA A 116 10.05 2.44 2.16
C ALA A 116 10.31 2.28 0.65
N GLY A 117 9.95 1.13 0.11
CA GLY A 117 10.08 0.78 -1.29
C GLY A 117 9.66 -0.65 -1.55
N PHE A 118 9.85 -1.12 -2.77
CA PHE A 118 9.55 -2.49 -3.14
C PHE A 118 10.59 -3.06 -4.11
N TYR A 119 10.56 -4.38 -4.27
CA TYR A 119 11.48 -5.09 -5.16
C TYR A 119 10.73 -5.74 -6.31
N GLU A 120 11.39 -5.74 -7.47
CA GLU A 120 11.05 -6.59 -8.60
C GLU A 120 12.31 -7.23 -9.19
N TRP A 121 12.12 -8.28 -9.94
CA TRP A 121 13.18 -8.99 -10.63
C TRP A 121 12.99 -8.85 -12.12
N ASP A 122 14.06 -8.46 -12.79
CA ASP A 122 14.04 -8.37 -14.24
C ASP A 122 14.09 -9.75 -14.92
N LYS A 123 14.16 -9.76 -16.25
CA LYS A 123 14.20 -10.99 -17.07
C LYS A 123 15.43 -11.86 -16.78
N ASN A 124 16.51 -11.26 -16.28
CA ASN A 124 17.74 -11.93 -15.89
C ASN A 124 17.69 -12.43 -14.44
N LYS A 125 16.57 -12.21 -13.72
CA LYS A 125 16.39 -12.48 -12.30
C LYS A 125 17.26 -11.59 -11.41
N GLU A 126 17.69 -10.45 -11.89
CA GLU A 126 18.38 -9.43 -11.10
C GLU A 126 17.37 -8.62 -10.31
N LYS A 127 17.66 -8.46 -9.02
CA LYS A 127 16.82 -7.68 -8.10
C LYS A 127 16.97 -6.20 -8.39
N VAL A 128 15.87 -5.50 -8.57
CA VAL A 128 15.80 -4.05 -8.70
C VAL A 128 14.98 -3.49 -7.55
N THR A 129 15.53 -2.51 -6.86
CA THR A 129 14.86 -1.78 -5.78
C THR A 129 14.19 -0.55 -6.37
N PHE A 130 12.92 -0.34 -6.03
CA PHE A 130 12.14 0.81 -6.45
C PHE A 130 11.73 1.64 -5.25
N THR A 131 12.01 2.95 -5.32
CA THR A 131 11.62 3.97 -4.33
C THR A 131 11.00 5.18 -5.01
N VAL A 132 10.29 5.99 -4.28
CA VAL A 132 9.86 7.31 -4.75
C VAL A 132 11.02 8.30 -4.54
N PRO A 133 11.35 9.15 -5.53
CA PRO A 133 12.37 10.20 -5.33
C PRO A 133 12.02 11.12 -4.16
N ASP A 134 13.06 11.58 -3.47
CA ASP A 134 13.01 12.64 -2.44
C ASP A 134 12.12 12.36 -1.22
N ARG A 135 11.64 11.12 -1.07
CA ARG A 135 10.87 10.69 0.10
C ARG A 135 11.25 9.28 0.54
N PRO A 136 11.42 9.04 1.85
CA PRO A 136 11.75 7.71 2.37
C PRO A 136 10.54 6.77 2.46
N ILE A 137 9.34 7.25 2.11
CA ILE A 137 8.08 6.50 2.22
C ILE A 137 7.25 6.61 0.94
N LEU A 138 6.53 5.54 0.64
CA LEU A 138 5.46 5.45 -0.36
C LEU A 138 4.24 4.71 0.21
N TYR A 139 3.08 4.96 -0.38
CA TYR A 139 1.80 4.43 0.08
C TYR A 139 1.19 3.51 -0.98
N LEU A 140 1.22 2.19 -0.74
CA LEU A 140 0.67 1.20 -1.67
C LEU A 140 -0.83 1.06 -1.44
N ALA A 141 -1.63 1.31 -2.47
CA ALA A 141 -3.06 1.06 -2.41
C ALA A 141 -3.36 -0.43 -2.29
N GLY A 142 -4.20 -0.79 -1.35
CA GLY A 142 -4.64 -2.15 -1.11
C GLY A 142 -6.13 -2.27 -0.86
N ILE A 143 -6.59 -3.51 -0.85
CA ILE A 143 -7.92 -3.88 -0.38
C ILE A 143 -7.82 -5.04 0.59
N TRP A 144 -8.73 -5.10 1.56
CA TRP A 144 -8.73 -6.13 2.60
C TRP A 144 -10.12 -6.70 2.85
N ARG A 145 -10.17 -7.85 3.50
CA ARG A 145 -11.39 -8.43 4.06
C ARG A 145 -11.07 -9.49 5.10
N PRO A 146 -12.05 -9.84 5.97
CA PRO A 146 -11.88 -10.95 6.91
C PRO A 146 -11.93 -12.31 6.20
N TYR A 147 -11.12 -13.24 6.73
CA TYR A 147 -11.12 -14.66 6.42
C TYR A 147 -11.11 -15.43 7.75
N GLY A 148 -12.29 -15.75 8.28
CA GLY A 148 -12.41 -16.28 9.64
C GLY A 148 -11.87 -15.28 10.68
N PRO A 149 -10.94 -15.68 11.55
CA PRO A 149 -10.34 -14.78 12.54
C PRO A 149 -9.27 -13.83 11.96
N GLU A 150 -8.78 -14.11 10.76
CA GLU A 150 -7.70 -13.34 10.13
C GLU A 150 -8.28 -12.23 9.24
N GLN A 151 -7.62 -11.09 9.26
CA GLN A 151 -7.85 -10.01 8.30
C GLN A 151 -6.71 -10.05 7.29
N ARG A 152 -7.06 -10.08 6.00
CA ARG A 152 -6.09 -10.23 4.93
C ARG A 152 -6.20 -9.13 3.89
N PHE A 153 -5.08 -8.75 3.29
CA PHE A 153 -5.03 -7.73 2.25
C PHE A 153 -4.35 -8.23 0.98
N VAL A 154 -4.60 -7.53 -0.12
CA VAL A 154 -3.87 -7.63 -1.38
C VAL A 154 -3.51 -6.23 -1.86
N ILE A 155 -2.37 -6.09 -2.54
CA ILE A 155 -1.91 -4.82 -3.11
C ILE A 155 -2.51 -4.65 -4.51
N LEU A 156 -2.97 -3.44 -4.83
CA LEU A 156 -3.42 -3.13 -6.18
C LEU A 156 -2.24 -2.84 -7.09
N THR A 157 -2.33 -3.32 -8.33
CA THR A 157 -1.32 -3.08 -9.35
C THR A 157 -1.93 -2.52 -10.61
N ARG A 158 -1.14 -1.77 -11.37
CA ARG A 158 -1.47 -1.20 -12.68
C ARG A 158 -0.40 -1.52 -13.71
N GLU A 159 -0.67 -1.18 -14.95
CA GLU A 159 0.35 -1.14 -16.00
C GLU A 159 1.52 -0.25 -15.58
N ALA A 160 2.74 -0.73 -15.79
CA ALA A 160 3.96 -0.03 -15.41
C ALA A 160 4.16 1.22 -16.29
N ASN A 161 4.56 2.32 -15.67
CA ASN A 161 5.03 3.50 -16.38
C ASN A 161 6.49 3.31 -16.87
N ALA A 162 7.04 4.32 -17.56
CA ALA A 162 8.36 4.27 -18.16
C ALA A 162 9.49 3.97 -17.15
N SER A 163 9.35 4.33 -15.87
CA SER A 163 10.38 4.08 -14.84
C SER A 163 10.53 2.61 -14.47
N MET A 164 9.49 1.79 -14.71
CA MET A 164 9.49 0.38 -14.31
C MET A 164 9.30 -0.60 -15.48
N ALA A 165 8.78 -0.15 -16.61
CA ALA A 165 8.41 -1.01 -17.76
C ALA A 165 9.56 -1.89 -18.29
N SER A 166 10.83 -1.47 -18.14
CA SER A 166 11.99 -2.27 -18.52
C SER A 166 12.24 -3.48 -17.60
N VAL A 167 11.72 -3.47 -16.37
CA VAL A 167 11.89 -4.51 -15.37
C VAL A 167 10.65 -5.42 -15.30
N HIS A 168 9.47 -4.82 -15.21
CA HIS A 168 8.19 -5.53 -15.14
C HIS A 168 7.07 -4.74 -15.79
N ASP A 169 6.08 -5.43 -16.36
CA ASP A 169 4.91 -4.84 -17.03
C ASP A 169 3.84 -4.27 -16.06
N ARG A 170 3.97 -4.58 -14.78
CA ARG A 170 3.06 -4.12 -13.72
C ARG A 170 3.81 -3.42 -12.61
N MET A 171 3.19 -2.39 -12.03
CA MET A 171 3.68 -1.69 -10.84
C MET A 171 2.55 -1.52 -9.81
N PRO A 172 2.86 -1.36 -8.52
CA PRO A 172 1.86 -1.04 -7.52
C PRO A 172 1.13 0.27 -7.84
N LEU A 173 -0.14 0.36 -7.44
CA LEU A 173 -0.85 1.63 -7.38
C LEU A 173 -0.34 2.41 -6.17
N ILE A 174 0.47 3.44 -6.43
CA ILE A 174 1.10 4.27 -5.41
C ILE A 174 0.30 5.54 -5.23
N LEU A 175 -0.03 5.85 -3.99
CA LEU A 175 -0.76 7.05 -3.58
C LEU A 175 0.21 8.10 -3.04
N THR A 176 -0.17 9.37 -3.14
CA THR A 176 0.45 10.45 -2.37
C THR A 176 -0.12 10.46 -0.94
N LYS A 177 0.48 11.22 -0.02
CA LYS A 177 -0.04 11.42 1.34
C LYS A 177 -1.50 11.89 1.33
N GLU A 178 -1.79 12.90 0.52
CA GLU A 178 -3.10 13.52 0.39
C GLU A 178 -4.17 12.54 -0.13
N GLU A 179 -3.75 11.59 -0.96
CA GLU A 179 -4.64 10.59 -1.54
C GLU A 179 -4.96 9.42 -0.58
N VAL A 180 -4.22 9.26 0.51
CA VAL A 180 -4.43 8.16 1.48
C VAL A 180 -5.84 8.23 2.07
N GLU A 181 -6.26 9.40 2.58
CA GLU A 181 -7.60 9.58 3.15
C GLU A 181 -8.69 9.41 2.08
N HIS A 182 -8.48 9.91 0.87
CA HIS A 182 -9.40 9.75 -0.25
C HIS A 182 -9.58 8.28 -0.64
N TRP A 183 -8.48 7.52 -0.65
CA TRP A 183 -8.51 6.10 -0.98
C TRP A 183 -9.31 5.27 0.01
N VAL A 184 -9.08 5.43 1.32
CA VAL A 184 -9.80 4.68 2.35
C VAL A 184 -11.18 5.25 2.65
N GLY A 185 -11.44 6.46 2.20
CA GLY A 185 -12.66 7.22 2.41
C GLY A 185 -13.79 6.83 1.47
N GLU A 186 -14.23 7.76 0.64
CA GLU A 186 -15.38 7.58 -0.24
C GLU A 186 -15.06 6.77 -1.49
N ARG A 187 -16.02 5.93 -1.90
CA ARG A 187 -15.88 5.06 -3.07
C ARG A 187 -15.58 5.84 -4.35
N MET A 188 -16.27 6.94 -4.59
CA MET A 188 -16.09 7.73 -5.82
C MET A 188 -14.68 8.30 -5.95
N GLU A 189 -14.09 8.77 -4.86
CA GLU A 189 -12.72 9.24 -4.85
C GLU A 189 -11.73 8.09 -5.11
N ALA A 190 -11.93 6.94 -4.45
CA ALA A 190 -11.12 5.76 -4.69
C ALA A 190 -11.21 5.25 -6.14
N GLU A 191 -12.39 5.34 -6.79
CA GLU A 191 -12.55 4.98 -8.19
C GLU A 191 -11.74 5.88 -9.13
N ARG A 192 -11.67 7.18 -8.86
CA ARG A 192 -10.82 8.12 -9.62
C ARG A 192 -9.35 7.77 -9.50
N LEU A 193 -8.91 7.38 -8.31
CA LEU A 193 -7.53 7.01 -8.04
C LEU A 193 -7.10 5.72 -8.76
N LEU A 194 -8.03 4.83 -9.15
CA LEU A 194 -7.69 3.64 -9.94
C LEU A 194 -7.03 3.97 -11.28
N SER A 195 -7.32 5.13 -11.87
CA SER A 195 -6.78 5.56 -13.17
C SER A 195 -5.83 6.75 -13.09
N LYS A 196 -5.41 7.16 -11.89
CA LYS A 196 -4.47 8.28 -11.70
C LYS A 196 -3.14 8.06 -12.42
N GLU A 197 -2.41 9.10 -12.69
CA GLU A 197 -1.02 9.03 -13.12
C GLU A 197 -0.14 8.53 -11.96
N LEU A 198 0.75 7.57 -12.24
CA LEU A 198 1.65 7.00 -11.24
C LEU A 198 2.97 7.77 -11.20
N PRO A 199 3.59 7.92 -10.02
CA PRO A 199 4.86 8.62 -9.89
C PRO A 199 5.96 7.90 -10.66
N MET A 200 6.93 8.65 -11.16
CA MET A 200 8.19 8.10 -11.63
C MET A 200 8.99 7.59 -10.45
N LEU A 201 9.55 6.40 -10.59
CA LEU A 201 10.30 5.72 -9.55
C LEU A 201 11.80 5.83 -9.81
N LYS A 202 12.58 5.88 -8.74
CA LYS A 202 14.02 5.62 -8.76
C LYS A 202 14.22 4.11 -8.73
N ALA A 203 15.00 3.58 -9.70
CA ALA A 203 15.36 2.17 -9.79
C ALA A 203 16.82 2.00 -9.44
N GLU A 204 17.14 1.15 -8.47
CA GLU A 204 18.52 0.84 -8.07
C GLU A 204 18.79 -0.66 -8.19
N ARG A 205 19.94 -1.00 -8.77
CA ARG A 205 20.45 -2.38 -8.85
C ARG A 205 21.57 -2.59 -7.84
N PRO A 206 21.70 -3.77 -7.21
CA PRO A 206 22.70 -4.01 -6.18
C PRO A 206 24.16 -3.92 -6.70
N TYR A 207 24.37 -3.96 -8.01
CA TYR A 207 25.68 -3.86 -8.65
C TYR A 207 25.54 -3.05 -9.94
N GLU A 208 25.84 -1.75 -9.89
CA GLU A 208 26.41 -1.09 -11.05
C GLU A 208 27.88 -1.50 -11.09
N GLN A 209 28.23 -2.48 -11.90
CA GLN A 209 29.60 -2.79 -12.19
C GLN A 209 30.18 -1.59 -12.95
N LEU A 210 31.02 -0.80 -12.28
CA LEU A 210 31.79 0.25 -12.94
C LEU A 210 32.65 -0.44 -14.00
N THR A 211 32.23 -0.39 -15.26
CA THR A 211 33.07 -0.75 -16.39
C THR A 211 34.15 0.32 -16.49
N PHE A 212 35.34 -0.02 -15.99
CA PHE A 212 36.52 0.75 -16.31
C PHE A 212 36.82 0.48 -17.79
N GLU A 213 36.58 1.46 -18.64
CA GLU A 213 37.16 1.48 -19.98
C GLU A 213 38.67 1.72 -19.83
N TRP A 214 39.48 0.75 -20.32
CA TRP A 214 40.94 0.84 -20.43
C TRP A 214 41.34 1.47 -21.74
#